data_096b16f4d30db8ad21a4d104b0ed4fe2
#
_entry.id   096b16f4d30db8ad21a4d104b0ed4fe2
#
_cell.length_a   1.000
_cell.length_b   1.000
_cell.length_c   1.000
_cell.angle_alpha   90.00
_cell.angle_beta   90.00
_cell.angle_gamma   90.00
#
_symmetry.space_group_name_H-M   'P 1'
#
loop_
_entity.id
_entity.type
_entity.pdbx_description
1 polymer ?
#
loop_
_entity_poly.entity_id
_entity_poly.type
_entity_poly.pdbx_seq_one_letter_code
_entity_poly.pdbx_strand_id
1 'polypeptide(L)'
;MTMDDIGKELGWDDEIEKESPDFVTVPEGDYDFKIIGFERSRYTPGPGAKLPPCNMAVLNVEIVNSLGICNIQHRLYLHTRMEGRLSEFFASIGQKKKGERVRMNWNMVPGATGRCRVTIRNYKNKDGEDHQTNQISKFYEKEQKTWSPGNF
;
A
#
# COMPACT_ATOMS: atom_id res chain seq x y z
N MET A 1 19.26 -5.64 -15.69
CA MET A 1 18.76 -6.77 -14.92
C MET A 1 19.40 -8.04 -15.40
N THR A 2 20.03 -8.77 -14.53
CA THR A 2 20.71 -9.98 -14.87
C THR A 2 19.78 -11.18 -14.73
N MET A 3 20.16 -12.30 -15.34
CA MET A 3 19.39 -13.54 -15.20
C MET A 3 19.30 -14.02 -13.77
N ASP A 4 20.19 -13.55 -12.90
CA ASP A 4 20.22 -13.94 -11.50
C ASP A 4 18.98 -13.48 -10.73
N ASP A 5 18.31 -12.42 -11.21
CA ASP A 5 17.12 -11.91 -10.55
C ASP A 5 15.88 -12.78 -10.77
N ILE A 6 15.94 -13.65 -11.75
CA ILE A 6 14.84 -14.57 -12.04
C ILE A 6 14.87 -15.77 -11.10
N GLY A 7 16.04 -16.06 -10.54
CA GLY A 7 16.20 -17.22 -9.69
C GLY A 7 16.23 -18.52 -10.47
N LYS A 8 16.18 -19.62 -9.77
CA LYS A 8 16.18 -20.95 -10.35
C LYS A 8 15.29 -21.87 -9.52
N GLU A 9 14.81 -22.92 -10.16
CA GLU A 9 14.05 -23.96 -9.49
C GLU A 9 14.99 -24.75 -8.56
N LEU A 10 14.48 -25.12 -7.38
CA LEU A 10 15.21 -25.96 -6.44
C LEU A 10 14.75 -27.40 -6.56
N GLY A 11 15.71 -28.31 -6.52
CA GLY A 11 15.43 -29.73 -6.41
C GLY A 11 15.13 -30.12 -4.96
N TRP A 12 14.61 -31.33 -4.78
CA TRP A 12 14.22 -31.79 -3.44
C TRP A 12 15.40 -31.90 -2.47
N ASP A 13 16.61 -32.13 -2.97
CA ASP A 13 17.79 -32.29 -2.15
C ASP A 13 18.73 -31.09 -2.17
N ASP A 14 18.30 -30.00 -2.78
CA ASP A 14 19.13 -28.80 -2.84
C ASP A 14 19.23 -28.12 -1.47
N GLU A 15 20.36 -27.50 -1.25
CA GLU A 15 20.60 -26.74 -0.03
C GLU A 15 19.95 -25.35 -0.13
N ILE A 16 19.50 -24.88 1.02
CA ILE A 16 18.96 -23.52 1.15
C ILE A 16 19.79 -22.77 2.17
N GLU A 17 20.06 -21.50 1.90
CA GLU A 17 20.86 -20.68 2.81
C GLU A 17 20.32 -19.27 3.00
N LYS A 18 19.55 -18.76 2.05
CA LYS A 18 19.01 -17.42 2.16
C LYS A 18 17.84 -17.38 3.13
N GLU A 19 17.93 -16.47 4.07
CA GLU A 19 16.82 -16.22 4.99
C GLU A 19 15.80 -15.28 4.34
N SER A 20 14.59 -15.28 4.90
CA SER A 20 13.58 -14.31 4.50
C SER A 20 14.07 -12.91 4.84
N PRO A 21 13.74 -11.91 4.00
CA PRO A 21 14.06 -10.52 4.35
C PRO A 21 13.43 -10.16 5.68
N ASP A 22 14.15 -9.38 6.48
CA ASP A 22 13.60 -8.89 7.72
C ASP A 22 12.53 -7.85 7.43
N PHE A 23 11.31 -8.10 7.88
CA PHE A 23 10.23 -7.13 7.82
C PHE A 23 10.27 -6.29 9.08
N VAL A 24 10.28 -4.99 8.92
CA VAL A 24 10.47 -4.06 10.03
C VAL A 24 9.28 -3.13 10.17
N THR A 25 9.11 -2.63 11.40
CA THR A 25 8.21 -1.52 11.69
C THR A 25 9.03 -0.25 11.58
N VAL A 26 8.53 0.74 10.86
CA VAL A 26 9.24 1.99 10.64
C VAL A 26 8.67 3.10 11.52
N PRO A 27 9.47 4.12 11.87
CA PRO A 27 8.99 5.28 12.62
C PRO A 27 7.90 6.02 11.82
N GLU A 28 7.04 6.72 12.54
CA GLU A 28 6.04 7.57 11.89
C GLU A 28 6.71 8.62 11.01
N GLY A 29 6.17 8.84 9.84
CA GLY A 29 6.71 9.81 8.89
C GLY A 29 6.19 9.58 7.50
N ASP A 30 6.80 10.29 6.56
CA ASP A 30 6.44 10.22 5.15
C ASP A 30 7.43 9.31 4.42
N TYR A 31 6.91 8.41 3.62
CA TYR A 31 7.71 7.42 2.90
C TYR A 31 7.22 7.25 1.48
N ASP A 32 8.15 6.89 0.60
CA ASP A 32 7.79 6.44 -0.73
C ASP A 32 7.31 5.00 -0.65
N PHE A 33 6.29 4.67 -1.43
CA PHE A 33 5.74 3.33 -1.42
C PHE A 33 5.67 2.75 -2.82
N LYS A 34 5.56 1.44 -2.87
CA LYS A 34 5.29 0.69 -4.10
C LYS A 34 4.18 -0.30 -3.81
N ILE A 35 3.22 -0.41 -4.72
CA ILE A 35 2.17 -1.42 -4.62
C ILE A 35 2.67 -2.70 -5.25
N ILE A 36 2.84 -3.73 -4.43
CA ILE A 36 3.29 -5.03 -4.91
C ILE A 36 2.16 -5.74 -5.64
N GLY A 37 0.95 -5.62 -5.10
CA GLY A 37 -0.22 -6.20 -5.70
C GLY A 37 -1.45 -5.90 -4.87
N PHE A 38 -2.59 -6.41 -5.29
CA PHE A 38 -3.82 -6.29 -4.50
C PHE A 38 -4.72 -7.49 -4.76
N GLU A 39 -5.62 -7.72 -3.81
CA GLU A 39 -6.65 -8.73 -3.94
C GLU A 39 -8.01 -8.06 -3.98
N ARG A 40 -8.88 -8.54 -4.86
CA ARG A 40 -10.29 -8.14 -4.89
C ARG A 40 -11.02 -8.96 -3.84
N SER A 41 -11.70 -8.27 -2.95
CA SER A 41 -12.38 -8.90 -1.83
C SER A 41 -13.75 -8.27 -1.63
N ARG A 42 -14.41 -8.68 -0.58
CA ARG A 42 -15.73 -8.17 -0.24
C ARG A 42 -15.77 -7.83 1.24
N TYR A 43 -16.19 -6.62 1.55
CA TYR A 43 -16.40 -6.19 2.92
C TYR A 43 -17.79 -6.60 3.35
N THR A 44 -17.87 -7.48 4.35
CA THR A 44 -19.13 -7.97 4.90
C THR A 44 -19.12 -7.76 6.40
N PRO A 45 -19.47 -6.56 6.86
CA PRO A 45 -19.44 -6.26 8.29
C PRO A 45 -20.59 -6.92 9.05
N GLY A 46 -20.41 -7.02 10.35
CA GLY A 46 -21.47 -7.45 11.23
C GLY A 46 -22.56 -6.40 11.42
N PRO A 47 -23.62 -6.72 12.19
CA PRO A 47 -24.68 -5.77 12.49
C PRO A 47 -24.15 -4.51 13.16
N GLY A 48 -24.73 -3.36 12.83
CA GLY A 48 -24.36 -2.08 13.43
C GLY A 48 -23.16 -1.38 12.83
N ALA A 49 -22.55 -1.95 11.79
CA ALA A 49 -21.45 -1.28 11.12
C ALA A 49 -21.92 -0.04 10.38
N LYS A 50 -21.10 1.01 10.42
CA LYS A 50 -21.45 2.27 9.74
C LYS A 50 -21.36 2.20 8.23
N LEU A 51 -20.46 1.35 7.73
CA LEU A 51 -20.27 1.18 6.30
C LEU A 51 -21.00 -0.09 5.86
N PRO A 52 -21.92 0.01 4.87
CA PRO A 52 -22.60 -1.16 4.34
C PRO A 52 -21.64 -2.09 3.60
N PRO A 53 -22.04 -3.35 3.35
CA PRO A 53 -21.22 -4.25 2.54
C PRO A 53 -20.88 -3.64 1.18
N CYS A 54 -19.65 -3.84 0.74
CA CYS A 54 -19.19 -3.32 -0.56
C CYS A 54 -17.96 -4.09 -1.02
N ASN A 55 -17.60 -3.88 -2.27
CA ASN A 55 -16.35 -4.40 -2.77
C ASN A 55 -15.18 -3.75 -2.06
N MET A 56 -14.11 -4.50 -1.90
CA MET A 56 -12.94 -4.04 -1.17
C MET A 56 -11.68 -4.50 -1.90
N ALA A 57 -10.71 -3.61 -2.01
CA ALA A 57 -9.39 -3.96 -2.50
C ALA A 57 -8.43 -4.03 -1.30
N VAL A 58 -7.68 -5.11 -1.21
CA VAL A 58 -6.65 -5.26 -0.19
C VAL A 58 -5.30 -5.06 -0.86
N LEU A 59 -4.68 -3.94 -0.59
CA LEU A 59 -3.40 -3.58 -1.19
C LEU A 59 -2.24 -4.12 -0.37
N ASN A 60 -1.23 -4.63 -1.05
CA ASN A 60 0.05 -4.95 -0.44
C ASN A 60 1.01 -3.82 -0.76
N VAL A 61 1.31 -3.02 0.24
CA VAL A 61 2.14 -1.83 0.11
C VAL A 61 3.52 -2.11 0.68
N GLU A 62 4.54 -1.84 -0.11
CA GLU A 62 5.93 -2.04 0.30
C GLU A 62 6.62 -0.70 0.47
N ILE A 63 7.32 -0.55 1.59
CA ILE A 63 8.16 0.61 1.86
C ILE A 63 9.56 0.09 2.13
N VAL A 64 10.51 0.48 1.26
CA VAL A 64 11.91 0.12 1.42
C VAL A 64 12.64 1.30 2.02
N ASN A 65 13.37 1.06 3.09
CA ASN A 65 14.12 2.10 3.78
C ASN A 65 15.39 1.52 4.38
N SER A 66 16.18 2.36 5.07
CA SER A 66 17.45 1.94 5.64
C SER A 66 17.34 0.87 6.72
N LEU A 67 16.16 0.70 7.32
CA LEU A 67 15.92 -0.29 8.37
C LEU A 67 15.54 -1.65 7.79
N GLY A 68 15.06 -1.69 6.57
CA GLY A 68 14.61 -2.90 5.91
C GLY A 68 13.34 -2.67 5.12
N ILE A 69 12.53 -3.71 4.97
CA ILE A 69 11.30 -3.67 4.20
C ILE A 69 10.12 -3.63 5.15
N CYS A 70 9.26 -2.61 5.00
CA CYS A 70 8.01 -2.53 5.73
C CYS A 70 6.86 -2.89 4.79
N ASN A 71 6.09 -3.90 5.14
CA ASN A 71 4.90 -4.29 4.39
C ASN A 71 3.66 -3.87 5.14
N ILE A 72 2.77 -3.19 4.45
CA ILE A 72 1.51 -2.72 5.03
C ILE A 72 0.37 -3.22 4.16
N GLN A 73 -0.61 -3.86 4.77
CA GLN A 73 -1.87 -4.13 4.08
C GLN A 73 -2.78 -2.93 4.26
N HIS A 74 -3.27 -2.41 3.15
CA HIS A 74 -4.18 -1.27 3.18
C HIS A 74 -5.46 -1.64 2.43
N ARG A 75 -6.60 -1.39 3.07
CA ARG A 75 -7.89 -1.71 2.49
C ARG A 75 -8.54 -0.46 1.92
N LEU A 76 -9.01 -0.60 0.69
CA LEU A 76 -9.79 0.44 0.03
C LEU A 76 -11.23 -0.09 -0.14
N TYR A 77 -12.18 0.66 0.38
CA TYR A 77 -13.59 0.28 0.31
C TYR A 77 -14.25 1.00 -0.85
N LEU A 78 -14.84 0.24 -1.76
CA LEU A 78 -15.45 0.79 -2.97
C LEU A 78 -16.90 1.18 -2.66
N HIS A 79 -17.03 2.28 -1.95
CA HIS A 79 -18.31 2.83 -1.53
C HIS A 79 -18.24 4.34 -1.61
N THR A 80 -19.36 4.97 -1.92
CA THR A 80 -19.41 6.44 -2.05
C THR A 80 -19.00 7.16 -0.77
N ARG A 81 -19.26 6.58 0.38
CA ARG A 81 -18.83 7.15 1.68
C ARG A 81 -17.32 7.19 1.83
N MET A 82 -16.60 6.34 1.08
CA MET A 82 -15.15 6.26 1.12
C MET A 82 -14.50 6.81 -0.14
N GLU A 83 -15.28 7.52 -0.94
CA GLU A 83 -14.79 8.05 -2.22
C GLU A 83 -13.60 8.99 -2.05
N GLY A 84 -13.59 9.79 -0.98
CA GLY A 84 -12.45 10.67 -0.71
C GLY A 84 -11.15 9.90 -0.51
N ARG A 85 -11.20 8.76 0.16
CA ARG A 85 -10.03 7.90 0.35
C ARG A 85 -9.58 7.26 -0.96
N LEU A 86 -10.54 6.83 -1.78
CA LEU A 86 -10.24 6.29 -3.11
C LEU A 86 -9.57 7.36 -3.98
N SER A 87 -10.12 8.56 -3.99
CA SER A 87 -9.54 9.69 -4.75
C SER A 87 -8.13 9.99 -4.30
N GLU A 88 -7.90 10.02 -2.99
CA GLU A 88 -6.59 10.27 -2.42
C GLU A 88 -5.56 9.24 -2.88
N PHE A 89 -5.93 7.97 -2.85
CA PHE A 89 -5.03 6.91 -3.31
C PHE A 89 -4.71 7.02 -4.80
N PHE A 90 -5.74 7.16 -5.64
CA PHE A 90 -5.51 7.24 -7.09
C PHE A 90 -4.77 8.51 -7.51
N ALA A 91 -4.94 9.60 -6.76
CA ALA A 91 -4.13 10.79 -6.96
C ALA A 91 -2.66 10.54 -6.62
N SER A 92 -2.41 9.76 -5.58
CA SER A 92 -1.03 9.48 -5.14
C SER A 92 -0.25 8.63 -6.14
N ILE A 93 -0.92 7.81 -6.92
CA ILE A 93 -0.26 7.00 -7.96
C ILE A 93 -0.36 7.63 -9.35
N GLY A 94 -0.86 8.85 -9.42
CA GLY A 94 -0.85 9.62 -10.66
C GLY A 94 -2.02 9.38 -11.60
N GLN A 95 -3.05 8.62 -11.20
CA GLN A 95 -4.21 8.38 -12.05
C GLN A 95 -5.24 9.50 -12.02
N LYS A 96 -5.13 10.41 -11.06
CA LYS A 96 -6.14 11.43 -10.85
C LYS A 96 -5.48 12.73 -10.39
N LYS A 97 -6.00 13.85 -10.86
CA LYS A 97 -5.70 15.17 -10.32
C LYS A 97 -6.84 15.59 -9.41
N LYS A 98 -6.55 16.44 -8.44
CA LYS A 98 -7.55 16.96 -7.54
C LYS A 98 -8.70 17.60 -8.33
N GLY A 99 -9.91 17.20 -8.02
CA GLY A 99 -11.10 17.71 -8.69
C GLY A 99 -11.45 17.02 -10.01
N GLU A 100 -10.58 16.17 -10.51
CA GLU A 100 -10.81 15.46 -11.76
C GLU A 100 -11.71 14.25 -11.54
N ARG A 101 -12.59 13.98 -12.51
CA ARG A 101 -13.41 12.77 -12.49
C ARG A 101 -12.71 11.73 -13.35
N VAL A 102 -12.36 10.58 -12.76
CA VAL A 102 -11.66 9.51 -13.46
C VAL A 102 -12.31 8.16 -13.17
N ARG A 103 -12.07 7.23 -14.08
CA ARG A 103 -12.40 5.83 -13.84
C ARG A 103 -11.19 5.16 -13.20
N MET A 104 -11.42 4.45 -12.10
CA MET A 104 -10.35 3.71 -11.43
C MET A 104 -9.79 2.63 -12.35
N ASN A 105 -8.49 2.70 -12.63
CA ASN A 105 -7.81 1.71 -13.45
C ASN A 105 -7.01 0.76 -12.54
N TRP A 106 -7.67 -0.30 -12.12
CA TRP A 106 -7.07 -1.27 -11.22
C TRP A 106 -5.93 -2.07 -11.85
N ASN A 107 -5.92 -2.18 -13.18
CA ASN A 107 -4.84 -2.89 -13.87
C ASN A 107 -3.50 -2.18 -13.75
N MET A 108 -3.51 -0.89 -13.48
CA MET A 108 -2.30 -0.09 -13.32
C MET A 108 -1.89 0.06 -11.85
N VAL A 109 -2.61 -0.56 -10.92
CA VAL A 109 -2.31 -0.45 -9.50
C VAL A 109 -1.08 -1.28 -9.11
N PRO A 110 -0.93 -2.55 -9.52
CA PRO A 110 0.31 -3.27 -9.21
C PRO A 110 1.51 -2.59 -9.86
N GLY A 111 2.56 -2.39 -9.09
CA GLY A 111 3.76 -1.69 -9.54
C GLY A 111 3.70 -0.18 -9.42
N ALA A 112 2.53 0.38 -9.09
CA ALA A 112 2.39 1.82 -8.92
C ALA A 112 3.20 2.30 -7.71
N THR A 113 3.71 3.52 -7.80
CA THR A 113 4.50 4.13 -6.74
C THR A 113 3.89 5.48 -6.36
N GLY A 114 4.19 5.91 -5.15
CA GLY A 114 3.72 7.18 -4.65
C GLY A 114 4.35 7.48 -3.31
N ARG A 115 3.78 8.45 -2.61
CA ARG A 115 4.26 8.86 -1.29
C ARG A 115 3.09 8.87 -0.31
N CYS A 116 3.35 8.42 0.90
CA CYS A 116 2.31 8.31 1.91
C CYS A 116 2.85 8.69 3.28
N ARG A 117 1.93 8.94 4.19
CA ARG A 117 2.26 9.10 5.61
C ARG A 117 1.94 7.80 6.33
N VAL A 118 2.95 7.31 7.04
CA VAL A 118 2.84 6.09 7.83
C VAL A 118 2.77 6.47 9.30
N THR A 119 1.85 5.84 10.00
CA THR A 119 1.72 6.01 11.45
C THR A 119 1.85 4.66 12.13
N ILE A 120 1.95 4.66 13.44
CA ILE A 120 2.07 3.46 14.25
C ILE A 120 0.75 3.25 14.98
N ARG A 121 0.24 2.03 14.88
CA ARG A 121 -0.92 1.60 15.65
C ARG A 121 -0.47 0.60 16.69
N ASN A 122 -0.85 0.85 17.94
CA ASN A 122 -0.61 -0.08 19.03
C ASN A 122 -1.83 -1.00 19.15
N TYR A 123 -1.58 -2.28 19.36
CA TYR A 123 -2.64 -3.24 19.58
C TYR A 123 -2.16 -4.34 20.51
N LYS A 124 -3.12 -5.05 21.10
CA LYS A 124 -2.81 -6.23 21.94
C LYS A 124 -3.14 -7.48 21.14
N ASN A 125 -2.23 -8.46 21.18
CA ASN A 125 -2.48 -9.74 20.57
C ASN A 125 -3.39 -10.61 21.45
N LYS A 126 -3.62 -11.85 21.03
CA LYS A 126 -4.49 -12.77 21.77
C LYS A 126 -3.97 -13.08 23.19
N ASP A 127 -2.67 -12.96 23.39
CA ASP A 127 -2.03 -13.23 24.69
C ASP A 127 -1.95 -12.00 25.56
N GLY A 128 -2.52 -10.87 25.12
CA GLY A 128 -2.50 -9.63 25.87
C GLY A 128 -1.20 -8.85 25.77
N GLU A 129 -0.29 -9.26 24.89
CA GLU A 129 0.97 -8.57 24.68
C GLU A 129 0.78 -7.35 23.80
N ASP A 130 1.50 -6.28 24.14
CA ASP A 130 1.47 -5.05 23.34
C ASP A 130 2.31 -5.23 22.08
N HIS A 131 1.72 -4.91 20.94
CA HIS A 131 2.39 -4.95 19.66
C HIS A 131 2.15 -3.65 18.90
N GLN A 132 3.06 -3.35 17.98
CA GLN A 132 2.96 -2.20 17.11
C GLN A 132 2.92 -2.65 15.66
N THR A 133 2.12 -1.98 14.87
CA THR A 133 2.08 -2.19 13.43
C THR A 133 2.01 -0.84 12.74
N ASN A 134 2.50 -0.80 11.53
CA ASN A 134 2.38 0.40 10.72
C ASN A 134 1.06 0.39 9.95
N GLN A 135 0.55 1.59 9.73
CA GLN A 135 -0.63 1.80 8.91
C GLN A 135 -0.42 3.07 8.10
N ILE A 136 -1.13 3.19 6.99
CA ILE A 136 -1.08 4.38 6.16
C ILE A 136 -2.23 5.28 6.58
N SER A 137 -1.90 6.50 6.99
CA SER A 137 -2.91 7.47 7.41
C SER A 137 -3.29 8.42 6.29
N LYS A 138 -2.41 8.62 5.31
CA LYS A 138 -2.64 9.55 4.21
C LYS A 138 -1.81 9.17 3.00
N PHE A 139 -2.39 9.33 1.82
CA PHE A 139 -1.67 9.28 0.56
C PHE A 139 -1.53 10.70 0.03
N TYR A 140 -0.34 11.06 -0.40
CA TYR A 140 -0.08 12.38 -0.95
C TYR A 140 -0.28 12.39 -2.45
N GLU A 141 -0.95 13.41 -2.95
CA GLU A 141 -1.11 13.59 -4.38
C GLU A 141 0.26 13.63 -5.06
N LYS A 142 0.38 12.90 -6.15
CA LYS A 142 1.63 12.87 -6.89
C LYS A 142 1.89 14.24 -7.50
N GLU A 143 3.04 14.81 -7.17
CA GLU A 143 3.44 16.07 -7.75
C GLU A 143 3.66 15.89 -9.25
N GLN A 144 2.89 16.62 -10.01
CA GLN A 144 3.16 16.71 -11.41
C GLN A 144 4.22 17.76 -11.61
N LYS A 145 5.34 17.35 -12.18
CA LYS A 145 6.32 18.32 -12.67
C LYS A 145 5.72 18.99 -13.89
N THR A 146 4.79 19.89 -13.65
CA THR A 146 4.34 20.76 -14.69
C THR A 146 5.45 21.77 -14.92
N TRP A 147 6.07 21.66 -16.03
CA TRP A 147 6.93 22.70 -16.49
C TRP A 147 6.09 23.90 -16.87
N SER A 148 6.04 24.84 -16.00
CA SER A 148 5.50 26.14 -16.32
C SER A 148 6.68 27.01 -16.78
N PRO A 149 6.57 27.65 -17.93
CA PRO A 149 7.66 28.49 -18.41
C PRO A 149 8.07 29.60 -17.46
N GLY A 150 7.20 30.03 -16.58
CA GLY A 150 7.55 31.00 -15.57
C GLY A 150 8.06 30.39 -14.28
N ASN A 151 8.27 29.10 -14.26
CA ASN A 151 8.53 28.35 -13.02
C ASN A 151 9.86 27.61 -13.06
N PHE A 152 10.79 28.22 -13.62
CA PHE A 152 12.14 27.66 -13.75
C PHE A 152 12.97 27.90 -12.51
#